data_4dd312fde651446b2aea1dc231ff5550
#
_entry.id   4dd312fde651446b2aea1dc231ff5550
#
_cell.length_a   1.000
_cell.length_b   1.000
_cell.length_c   1.000
_cell.angle_alpha   90.00
_cell.angle_beta   90.00
_cell.angle_gamma   90.00
#
_symmetry.space_group_name_H-M   'P 1'
#
loop_
_entity.id
_entity.type
_entity.pdbx_description
1 polymer ?
#
loop_
_entity_poly.entity_id
_entity_poly.type
_entity_poly.pdbx_seq_one_letter_code
_entity_poly.pdbx_strand_id
1 'polypeptide(L)'
;MCDYSCISADIAVTYHYCPSCHEYSVQLASSKGLFLFNYPPYTGMVLPDYIPEAIRRDYVEACSILDASPKASATLARRCLQGMIRDFWNVKAGNLASEIDLIKDKIPADQYKVLNGVRRLGNIGAHMEKDVNMIVDIDPGEAQKLVRLLELLLKDWYIARHEREELYREILVIDEKKQDERHPG
;
A
#
# COMPACT_ATOMS: atom_id res chain seq x y z
N MET A 1 25.04 -15.48 -28.61
CA MET A 1 25.78 -14.22 -28.81
C MET A 1 24.76 -13.21 -29.28
N CYS A 2 24.35 -12.27 -28.45
CA CYS A 2 23.36 -11.25 -28.85
C CYS A 2 24.11 -10.19 -29.66
N ASP A 3 23.73 -10.01 -30.94
CA ASP A 3 24.17 -8.89 -31.74
C ASP A 3 23.57 -7.59 -31.16
N TYR A 4 24.39 -6.81 -30.46
CA TYR A 4 24.03 -5.46 -30.05
C TYR A 4 24.23 -4.53 -31.25
N SER A 5 23.21 -4.46 -32.11
CA SER A 5 23.14 -3.34 -33.03
C SER A 5 22.69 -2.11 -32.20
N CYS A 6 23.59 -1.15 -31.99
CA CYS A 6 23.23 0.17 -31.42
C CYS A 6 22.23 0.83 -32.38
N ILE A 7 20.93 0.73 -32.06
CA ILE A 7 19.92 1.58 -32.65
C ILE A 7 19.91 2.84 -31.77
N SER A 8 20.28 3.99 -32.33
CA SER A 8 20.09 5.29 -31.66
C SER A 8 18.60 5.50 -31.50
N ALA A 9 18.10 5.31 -30.27
CA ALA A 9 16.74 5.65 -29.93
C ALA A 9 16.75 7.01 -29.23
N ASP A 10 15.94 7.94 -29.68
CA ASP A 10 15.72 9.18 -28.94
C ASP A 10 15.02 8.87 -27.63
N ILE A 11 15.71 9.16 -26.54
CA ILE A 11 15.20 8.99 -25.17
C ILE A 11 14.94 10.40 -24.60
N ALA A 12 13.71 10.65 -24.21
CA ALA A 12 13.34 11.84 -23.44
C ALA A 12 13.65 11.62 -21.96
N VAL A 13 14.41 12.53 -21.38
CA VAL A 13 14.66 12.59 -19.94
C VAL A 13 13.90 13.78 -19.38
N THR A 14 12.98 13.54 -18.48
CA THR A 14 12.18 14.58 -17.84
C THR A 14 12.51 14.64 -16.36
N TYR A 15 12.82 15.83 -15.87
CA TYR A 15 13.02 16.10 -14.45
C TYR A 15 11.77 16.73 -13.87
N HIS A 16 11.26 16.17 -12.78
CA HIS A 16 10.14 16.71 -12.04
C HIS A 16 10.63 17.17 -10.65
N TYR A 17 10.18 18.34 -10.25
CA TYR A 17 10.39 18.87 -8.89
C TYR A 17 9.04 18.87 -8.15
N CYS A 18 8.99 18.26 -6.97
CA CYS A 18 7.81 18.28 -6.14
C CYS A 18 7.85 19.51 -5.21
N PRO A 19 6.91 20.47 -5.34
CA PRO A 19 6.91 21.65 -4.46
C PRO A 19 6.49 21.35 -3.02
N SER A 20 5.94 20.17 -2.76
CA SER A 20 5.48 19.77 -1.42
C SER A 20 6.58 19.12 -0.58
N CYS A 21 7.34 18.18 -1.17
CA CYS A 21 8.43 17.49 -0.45
C CYS A 21 9.82 17.99 -0.83
N HIS A 22 9.94 18.92 -1.79
CA HIS A 22 11.20 19.49 -2.31
C HIS A 22 12.16 18.46 -2.94
N GLU A 23 11.65 17.29 -3.30
CA GLU A 23 12.42 16.22 -3.92
C GLU A 23 12.29 16.23 -5.44
N TYR A 24 13.30 15.66 -6.10
CA TYR A 24 13.33 15.53 -7.55
C TYR A 24 13.04 14.10 -7.98
N SER A 25 12.34 13.95 -9.11
CA SER A 25 12.23 12.67 -9.81
C SER A 25 12.69 12.79 -11.26
N VAL A 26 13.17 11.67 -11.80
CA VAL A 26 13.65 11.57 -13.18
C VAL A 26 12.82 10.52 -13.89
N GLN A 27 12.25 10.89 -15.02
CA GLN A 27 11.52 9.98 -15.90
C GLN A 27 12.26 9.81 -17.23
N LEU A 28 12.41 8.57 -17.64
CA LEU A 28 12.94 8.19 -18.97
C LEU A 28 11.81 7.61 -19.80
N ALA A 29 11.61 8.17 -20.99
CA ALA A 29 10.64 7.65 -21.95
C ALA A 29 11.26 7.57 -23.35
N SER A 30 10.83 6.62 -24.17
CA SER A 30 11.21 6.58 -25.58
C SER A 30 10.52 7.70 -26.36
N SER A 31 11.05 8.06 -27.52
CA SER A 31 10.44 9.01 -28.45
C SER A 31 9.02 8.62 -28.90
N LYS A 32 8.63 7.37 -28.73
CA LYS A 32 7.28 6.85 -28.98
C LYS A 32 6.36 6.90 -27.75
N GLY A 33 6.80 7.54 -26.65
CA GLY A 33 6.04 7.65 -25.42
C GLY A 33 6.04 6.37 -24.57
N LEU A 34 6.82 5.36 -24.92
CA LEU A 34 6.96 4.19 -24.08
C LEU A 34 7.77 4.56 -22.83
N PHE A 35 7.16 4.37 -21.66
CA PHE A 35 7.80 4.55 -20.37
C PHE A 35 8.93 3.50 -20.19
N LEU A 36 10.11 3.94 -19.82
CA LEU A 36 11.29 3.08 -19.65
C LEU A 36 11.73 2.97 -18.19
N PHE A 37 11.73 4.09 -17.47
CA PHE A 37 12.27 4.15 -16.10
C PHE A 37 11.80 5.41 -15.37
N ASN A 38 11.59 5.29 -14.06
CA ASN A 38 11.32 6.42 -13.15
C ASN A 38 12.21 6.31 -11.91
N TYR A 39 12.81 7.42 -11.48
CA TYR A 39 13.58 7.47 -10.24
C TYR A 39 13.22 8.73 -9.42
N PRO A 40 12.93 8.61 -8.13
CA PRO A 40 12.71 7.32 -7.45
C PRO A 40 11.53 6.56 -8.06
N PRO A 41 11.49 5.24 -7.93
CA PRO A 41 10.33 4.48 -8.35
C PRO A 41 9.10 4.98 -7.59
N TYR A 42 7.89 4.74 -8.13
CA TYR A 42 6.67 5.15 -7.45
C TYR A 42 6.60 4.63 -6.02
N THR A 43 6.52 5.52 -5.06
CA THR A 43 6.57 5.20 -3.62
C THR A 43 5.19 5.22 -2.95
N GLY A 44 4.13 5.49 -3.72
CA GLY A 44 2.78 5.59 -3.19
C GLY A 44 2.54 6.86 -2.35
N MET A 45 1.57 6.80 -1.46
CA MET A 45 1.27 7.90 -0.53
C MET A 45 2.30 7.96 0.61
N VAL A 46 2.58 9.16 1.09
CA VAL A 46 3.39 9.35 2.30
C VAL A 46 2.58 8.88 3.51
N LEU A 47 3.15 7.97 4.27
CA LEU A 47 2.50 7.42 5.47
C LEU A 47 3.04 8.08 6.73
N PRO A 48 2.16 8.51 7.66
CA PRO A 48 2.55 9.06 8.94
C PRO A 48 3.34 8.08 9.81
N ASP A 49 4.18 8.63 10.70
CA ASP A 49 5.08 7.84 11.56
C ASP A 49 4.38 7.00 12.63
N TYR A 50 3.13 7.36 13.00
CA TYR A 50 2.34 6.56 13.92
C TYR A 50 1.86 5.22 13.34
N ILE A 51 1.98 5.01 12.01
CA ILE A 51 1.76 3.71 11.39
C ILE A 51 3.04 2.87 11.57
N PRO A 52 2.94 1.60 12.03
CA PRO A 52 4.11 0.77 12.28
C PRO A 52 5.08 0.69 11.10
N GLU A 53 6.37 0.81 11.38
CA GLU A 53 7.42 0.85 10.36
C GLU A 53 7.39 -0.36 9.42
N ALA A 54 7.14 -1.56 9.93
CA ALA A 54 7.05 -2.76 9.11
C ALA A 54 5.96 -2.68 8.05
N ILE A 55 4.80 -2.08 8.39
CA ILE A 55 3.68 -1.86 7.46
C ILE A 55 4.07 -0.82 6.42
N ARG A 56 4.67 0.31 6.85
CA ARG A 56 5.12 1.38 5.95
C ARG A 56 6.15 0.87 4.94
N ARG A 57 7.12 0.07 5.41
CA ARG A 57 8.16 -0.52 4.55
C ARG A 57 7.57 -1.46 3.50
N ASP A 58 6.70 -2.38 3.90
CA ASP A 58 6.07 -3.31 2.98
C ASP A 58 5.23 -2.60 1.92
N TYR A 59 4.51 -1.55 2.32
CA TYR A 59 3.73 -0.73 1.40
C TYR A 59 4.63 0.01 0.39
N VAL A 60 5.67 0.72 0.87
CA VAL A 60 6.60 1.46 -0.01
C VAL A 60 7.31 0.52 -0.99
N GLU A 61 7.76 -0.63 -0.50
CA GLU A 61 8.40 -1.64 -1.35
C GLU A 61 7.43 -2.19 -2.40
N ALA A 62 6.18 -2.50 -2.02
CA ALA A 62 5.16 -2.95 -2.96
C ALA A 62 4.90 -1.93 -4.07
N CYS A 63 4.83 -0.64 -3.72
CA CYS A 63 4.68 0.45 -4.69
C CYS A 63 5.90 0.56 -5.62
N SER A 64 7.11 0.50 -5.07
CA SER A 64 8.35 0.75 -5.80
C SER A 64 8.67 -0.30 -6.87
N ILE A 65 8.24 -1.55 -6.65
CA ILE A 65 8.50 -2.67 -7.58
C ILE A 65 7.31 -3.02 -8.46
N LEU A 66 6.22 -2.27 -8.39
CA LEU A 66 4.95 -2.57 -9.06
C LEU A 66 5.13 -2.79 -10.57
N ASP A 67 5.83 -1.87 -11.24
CA ASP A 67 6.08 -1.95 -12.67
C ASP A 67 7.15 -2.98 -13.04
N ALA A 68 8.15 -3.16 -12.17
CA ALA A 68 9.24 -4.08 -12.41
C ALA A 68 8.86 -5.54 -12.15
N SER A 69 8.02 -5.79 -11.16
CA SER A 69 7.56 -7.13 -10.78
C SER A 69 6.16 -7.09 -10.14
N PRO A 70 5.08 -7.06 -10.94
CA PRO A 70 3.72 -7.03 -10.42
C PRO A 70 3.41 -8.17 -9.44
N LYS A 71 3.92 -9.35 -9.70
CA LYS A 71 3.80 -10.52 -8.83
C LYS A 71 4.46 -10.32 -7.47
N ALA A 72 5.66 -9.76 -7.42
CA ALA A 72 6.35 -9.48 -6.17
C ALA A 72 5.65 -8.34 -5.40
N SER A 73 5.19 -7.29 -6.09
CA SER A 73 4.38 -6.22 -5.55
C SER A 73 3.10 -6.75 -4.89
N ALA A 74 2.35 -7.62 -5.56
CA ALA A 74 1.16 -8.26 -5.01
C ALA A 74 1.45 -9.11 -3.77
N THR A 75 2.59 -9.80 -3.73
CA THR A 75 3.03 -10.58 -2.57
C THR A 75 3.33 -9.67 -1.37
N LEU A 76 4.02 -8.55 -1.59
CA LEU A 76 4.29 -7.55 -0.56
C LEU A 76 3.01 -6.84 -0.09
N ALA A 77 2.12 -6.50 -1.02
CA ALA A 77 0.82 -5.93 -0.68
C ALA A 77 0.00 -6.86 0.25
N ARG A 78 0.02 -8.15 -0.03
CA ARG A 78 -0.62 -9.16 0.82
C ARG A 78 0.04 -9.27 2.20
N ARG A 79 1.38 -9.21 2.29
CA ARG A 79 2.12 -9.22 3.55
C ARG A 79 1.82 -7.96 4.37
N CYS A 80 1.78 -6.80 3.71
CA CYS A 80 1.38 -5.53 4.30
C CYS A 80 -0.03 -5.61 4.88
N LEU A 81 -1.02 -6.10 4.11
CA LEU A 81 -2.39 -6.31 4.57
C LEU A 81 -2.43 -7.21 5.82
N GLN A 82 -1.68 -8.29 5.83
CA GLN A 82 -1.60 -9.17 6.99
C GLN A 82 -1.03 -8.45 8.22
N GLY A 83 0.01 -7.64 8.05
CA GLY A 83 0.57 -6.78 9.09
C GLY A 83 -0.47 -5.80 9.63
N MET A 84 -1.22 -5.14 8.75
CA MET A 84 -2.28 -4.21 9.12
C MET A 84 -3.40 -4.88 9.92
N ILE A 85 -3.85 -6.06 9.51
CA ILE A 85 -4.88 -6.82 10.24
C ILE A 85 -4.41 -7.18 11.64
N ARG A 86 -3.18 -7.66 11.77
CA ARG A 86 -2.60 -8.02 13.06
C ARG A 86 -2.47 -6.84 14.01
N ASP A 87 -1.95 -5.74 13.50
CA ASP A 87 -1.71 -4.55 14.29
C ASP A 87 -3.01 -3.83 14.66
N PHE A 88 -3.83 -3.50 13.67
CA PHE A 88 -5.02 -2.68 13.89
C PHE A 88 -6.11 -3.39 14.69
N TRP A 89 -6.33 -4.67 14.43
CA TRP A 89 -7.37 -5.47 15.06
C TRP A 89 -6.87 -6.31 16.25
N ASN A 90 -5.56 -6.28 16.50
CA ASN A 90 -4.89 -7.06 17.54
C ASN A 90 -5.25 -8.57 17.46
N VAL A 91 -5.18 -9.13 16.25
CA VAL A 91 -5.48 -10.55 15.98
C VAL A 91 -4.24 -11.24 15.45
N LYS A 92 -4.09 -12.52 15.77
CA LYS A 92 -2.99 -13.35 15.25
C LYS A 92 -3.51 -14.76 15.04
N ALA A 93 -3.40 -15.22 13.79
CA ALA A 93 -3.62 -16.60 13.41
C ALA A 93 -2.48 -17.07 12.49
N GLY A 94 -2.46 -18.34 12.13
CA GLY A 94 -1.33 -18.91 11.38
C GLY A 94 -1.18 -18.39 9.95
N ASN A 95 -2.24 -17.78 9.37
CA ASN A 95 -2.25 -17.30 7.99
C ASN A 95 -3.27 -16.18 7.77
N LEU A 96 -3.11 -15.46 6.68
CA LEU A 96 -3.98 -14.34 6.31
C LEU A 96 -5.47 -14.72 6.24
N ALA A 97 -5.78 -15.93 5.79
CA ALA A 97 -7.16 -16.41 5.69
C ALA A 97 -7.86 -16.41 7.05
N SER A 98 -7.25 -17.09 8.02
CA SER A 98 -7.78 -17.17 9.37
C SER A 98 -7.84 -15.81 10.06
N GLU A 99 -6.90 -14.92 9.77
CA GLU A 99 -6.88 -13.55 10.32
C GLU A 99 -8.02 -12.69 9.74
N ILE A 100 -8.32 -12.82 8.44
CA ILE A 100 -9.49 -12.17 7.82
C ILE A 100 -10.79 -12.70 8.46
N ASP A 101 -10.88 -13.99 8.71
CA ASP A 101 -12.08 -14.60 9.32
C ASP A 101 -12.29 -14.08 10.76
N LEU A 102 -11.22 -13.82 11.52
CA LEU A 102 -11.30 -13.24 12.89
C LEU A 102 -11.83 -11.82 12.93
N ILE A 103 -11.75 -11.08 11.84
CA ILE A 103 -12.24 -9.69 11.77
C ILE A 103 -13.58 -9.58 11.01
N LYS A 104 -14.17 -10.68 10.59
CA LYS A 104 -15.39 -10.73 9.78
C LYS A 104 -16.51 -9.85 10.32
N ASP A 105 -16.78 -9.95 11.63
CA ASP A 105 -17.86 -9.22 12.29
C ASP A 105 -17.49 -7.80 12.73
N LYS A 106 -16.22 -7.38 12.47
CA LYS A 106 -15.67 -6.07 12.82
C LYS A 106 -15.59 -5.13 11.62
N ILE A 107 -15.80 -5.62 10.42
CA ILE A 107 -15.69 -4.86 9.15
C ILE A 107 -16.97 -5.01 8.32
N PRO A 108 -17.26 -4.08 7.40
CA PRO A 108 -18.36 -4.19 6.47
C PRO A 108 -18.31 -5.48 5.63
N ALA A 109 -19.48 -6.04 5.31
CA ALA A 109 -19.58 -7.32 4.60
C ALA A 109 -18.97 -7.29 3.17
N ASP A 110 -19.01 -6.15 2.50
CA ASP A 110 -18.37 -5.92 1.21
C ASP A 110 -16.85 -5.88 1.35
N GLN A 111 -16.32 -5.22 2.37
CA GLN A 111 -14.89 -5.21 2.68
C GLN A 111 -14.39 -6.64 2.98
N TYR A 112 -15.13 -7.42 3.77
CA TYR A 112 -14.81 -8.82 4.02
C TYR A 112 -14.73 -9.66 2.72
N LYS A 113 -15.68 -9.45 1.79
CA LYS A 113 -15.66 -10.11 0.47
C LYS A 113 -14.41 -9.76 -0.33
N VAL A 114 -14.02 -8.47 -0.33
CA VAL A 114 -12.83 -7.97 -1.03
C VAL A 114 -11.57 -8.58 -0.43
N LEU A 115 -11.42 -8.57 0.90
CA LEU A 115 -10.25 -9.16 1.58
C LEU A 115 -10.10 -10.66 1.29
N ASN A 116 -11.21 -11.42 1.24
CA ASN A 116 -11.20 -12.80 0.80
C ASN A 116 -10.82 -12.97 -0.68
N GLY A 117 -11.12 -11.99 -1.52
CA GLY A 117 -10.62 -11.92 -2.91
C GLY A 117 -9.10 -11.82 -2.95
N VAL A 118 -8.53 -10.86 -2.22
CA VAL A 118 -7.07 -10.65 -2.11
C VAL A 118 -6.35 -11.91 -1.63
N ARG A 119 -6.92 -12.61 -0.65
CA ARG A 119 -6.40 -13.90 -0.18
C ARG A 119 -6.21 -14.89 -1.32
N ARG A 120 -7.22 -15.03 -2.18
CA ARG A 120 -7.17 -15.98 -3.31
C ARG A 120 -6.17 -15.58 -4.37
N LEU A 121 -6.14 -14.29 -4.73
CA LEU A 121 -5.20 -13.75 -5.71
C LEU A 121 -3.73 -13.99 -5.30
N GLY A 122 -3.40 -13.77 -4.04
CA GLY A 122 -2.02 -13.95 -3.57
C GLY A 122 -1.58 -15.41 -3.42
N ASN A 123 -2.50 -16.39 -3.36
CA ASN A 123 -2.14 -17.81 -3.38
C ASN A 123 -1.71 -18.29 -4.78
N ILE A 124 -2.21 -17.65 -5.82
CA ILE A 124 -1.94 -17.99 -7.21
C ILE A 124 -0.45 -17.77 -7.56
N GLY A 125 0.18 -16.74 -6.99
CA GLY A 125 1.59 -16.42 -7.26
C GLY A 125 2.62 -17.06 -6.31
N ALA A 126 2.20 -17.58 -5.14
CA ALA A 126 3.12 -18.04 -4.08
C ALA A 126 3.34 -19.57 -4.07
N HIS A 127 2.48 -20.35 -4.68
CA HIS A 127 2.62 -21.80 -4.81
C HIS A 127 2.79 -22.15 -6.28
N MET A 128 3.91 -22.81 -6.62
CA MET A 128 3.97 -23.57 -7.85
C MET A 128 2.92 -24.69 -7.69
N GLU A 129 1.80 -24.53 -8.37
CA GLU A 129 0.82 -25.61 -8.53
C GLU A 129 1.56 -26.85 -9.11
N LYS A 130 0.99 -28.03 -8.91
CA LYS A 130 1.58 -29.32 -9.33
C LYS A 130 1.90 -29.39 -10.83
N ASP A 131 1.50 -28.39 -11.60
CA ASP A 131 1.79 -28.26 -13.03
C ASP A 131 2.45 -26.91 -13.31
N VAL A 132 3.73 -26.95 -13.72
CA VAL A 132 4.57 -25.79 -14.07
C VAL A 132 3.94 -24.94 -15.20
N ASN A 133 3.00 -25.49 -15.95
CA ASN A 133 2.33 -24.82 -17.06
C ASN A 133 1.07 -24.01 -16.65
N MET A 134 0.64 -24.10 -15.38
CA MET A 134 -0.51 -23.35 -14.87
C MET A 134 -0.08 -22.21 -13.93
N ILE A 135 0.84 -21.37 -14.38
CA ILE A 135 1.19 -20.14 -13.68
C ILE A 135 0.12 -19.11 -14.02
N VAL A 136 -0.77 -18.82 -13.08
CA VAL A 136 -1.63 -17.63 -13.18
C VAL A 136 -0.76 -16.43 -12.81
N ASP A 137 -0.43 -15.64 -13.79
CA ASP A 137 0.40 -14.44 -13.62
C ASP A 137 -0.48 -13.26 -13.14
N ILE A 138 0.14 -12.34 -12.43
CA ILE A 138 -0.51 -11.10 -11.97
C ILE A 138 -0.02 -9.97 -12.88
N ASP A 139 -0.95 -9.33 -13.59
CA ASP A 139 -0.61 -8.20 -14.44
C ASP A 139 -0.40 -6.90 -13.63
N PRO A 140 0.27 -5.88 -14.21
CA PRO A 140 0.52 -4.60 -13.51
C PRO A 140 -0.77 -3.91 -13.03
N GLY A 141 -1.86 -3.99 -13.79
CA GLY A 141 -3.14 -3.40 -13.42
C GLY A 141 -3.80 -4.08 -12.22
N GLU A 142 -3.62 -5.39 -12.10
CA GLU A 142 -4.09 -6.17 -10.95
C GLU A 142 -3.29 -5.85 -9.69
N ALA A 143 -1.96 -5.82 -9.78
CA ALA A 143 -1.08 -5.42 -8.68
C ALA A 143 -1.37 -3.98 -8.21
N GLN A 144 -1.59 -3.05 -9.15
CA GLN A 144 -1.96 -1.68 -8.83
C GLN A 144 -3.28 -1.60 -8.04
N LYS A 145 -4.27 -2.43 -8.36
CA LYS A 145 -5.53 -2.47 -7.58
C LYS A 145 -5.32 -2.96 -6.16
N LEU A 146 -4.38 -3.90 -5.93
CA LEU A 146 -4.02 -4.34 -4.58
C LEU A 146 -3.35 -3.23 -3.79
N VAL A 147 -2.41 -2.50 -4.39
CA VAL A 147 -1.77 -1.34 -3.76
C VAL A 147 -2.81 -0.26 -3.41
N ARG A 148 -3.72 0.07 -4.32
CA ARG A 148 -4.82 1.03 -4.05
C ARG A 148 -5.75 0.57 -2.93
N LEU A 149 -6.00 -0.73 -2.81
CA LEU A 149 -6.76 -1.26 -1.68
C LEU A 149 -6.03 -1.03 -0.36
N LEU A 150 -4.70 -1.24 -0.31
CA LEU A 150 -3.91 -0.92 0.89
C LEU A 150 -4.01 0.55 1.25
N GLU A 151 -3.92 1.46 0.27
CA GLU A 151 -4.07 2.91 0.48
C GLU A 151 -5.43 3.25 1.10
N LEU A 152 -6.50 2.64 0.60
CA LEU A 152 -7.83 2.81 1.16
C LEU A 152 -7.88 2.35 2.62
N LEU A 153 -7.39 1.15 2.91
CA LEU A 153 -7.40 0.58 4.25
C LEU A 153 -6.48 1.34 5.22
N LEU A 154 -5.33 1.84 4.77
CA LEU A 154 -4.44 2.68 5.56
C LEU A 154 -5.13 4.00 5.96
N LYS A 155 -5.87 4.61 5.05
CA LYS A 155 -6.68 5.80 5.34
C LYS A 155 -7.78 5.50 6.33
N ASP A 156 -8.57 4.46 6.10
CA ASP A 156 -9.74 4.13 6.91
C ASP A 156 -9.35 3.66 8.32
N TRP A 157 -8.36 2.78 8.41
CA TRP A 157 -8.04 2.16 9.69
C TRP A 157 -7.10 3.02 10.53
N TYR A 158 -6.05 3.60 9.95
CA TYR A 158 -5.03 4.34 10.70
C TYR A 158 -5.29 5.83 10.72
N ILE A 159 -5.39 6.46 9.55
CA ILE A 159 -5.44 7.93 9.46
C ILE A 159 -6.74 8.45 10.05
N ALA A 160 -7.88 7.93 9.60
CA ALA A 160 -9.18 8.37 10.10
C ALA A 160 -9.38 8.08 11.60
N ARG A 161 -8.79 6.98 12.12
CA ARG A 161 -8.80 6.72 13.56
C ARG A 161 -7.98 7.75 14.31
N HIS A 162 -6.77 8.03 13.87
CA HIS A 162 -5.87 8.99 14.51
C HIS A 162 -6.49 10.39 14.54
N GLU A 163 -6.97 10.89 13.41
CA GLU A 163 -7.66 12.20 13.31
C GLU A 163 -8.87 12.30 14.24
N ARG A 164 -9.67 11.25 14.33
CA ARG A 164 -10.80 11.18 15.23
C ARG A 164 -10.39 11.21 16.71
N GLU A 165 -9.36 10.45 17.07
CA GLU A 165 -8.83 10.40 18.44
C GLU A 165 -8.22 11.76 18.84
N GLU A 166 -7.54 12.45 17.94
CA GLU A 166 -7.01 13.80 18.17
C GLU A 166 -8.16 14.80 18.40
N LEU A 167 -9.15 14.82 17.51
CA LEU A 167 -10.30 15.71 17.67
C LEU A 167 -11.04 15.48 18.99
N TYR A 168 -11.23 14.23 19.39
CA TYR A 168 -11.87 13.92 20.68
C TYR A 168 -11.05 14.44 21.85
N ARG A 169 -9.74 14.30 21.82
CA ARG A 169 -8.83 14.83 22.84
C ARG A 169 -8.90 16.35 22.91
N GLU A 170 -8.91 17.04 21.79
CA GLU A 170 -9.05 18.50 21.73
C GLU A 170 -10.36 18.99 22.33
N ILE A 171 -11.47 18.31 22.04
CA ILE A 171 -12.80 18.65 22.60
C ILE A 171 -12.80 18.45 24.13
N LEU A 172 -12.20 17.37 24.64
CA LEU A 172 -12.13 17.13 26.08
C LEU A 172 -11.30 18.21 26.80
N VAL A 173 -10.19 18.65 26.21
CA VAL A 173 -9.39 19.77 26.75
C VAL A 173 -10.17 21.07 26.81
N ILE A 174 -11.04 21.32 25.80
CA ILE A 174 -11.92 22.50 25.82
C ILE A 174 -12.96 22.38 26.94
N ASP A 175 -13.55 21.21 27.12
CA ASP A 175 -14.53 20.97 28.17
C ASP A 175 -13.92 21.19 29.58
N GLU A 176 -12.75 20.56 29.84
CA GLU A 176 -12.02 20.75 31.10
C GLU A 176 -11.78 22.23 31.42
N LYS A 177 -11.25 23.00 30.47
CA LYS A 177 -11.02 24.44 30.62
C LYS A 177 -12.32 25.19 30.98
N LYS A 178 -13.44 24.83 30.34
CA LYS A 178 -14.73 25.47 30.58
C LYS A 178 -15.33 25.08 31.92
N GLN A 179 -15.08 23.90 32.42
CA GLN A 179 -15.49 23.49 33.78
C GLN A 179 -14.68 24.24 34.84
N ASP A 180 -13.37 24.40 34.67
CA ASP A 180 -12.52 25.19 35.59
C ASP A 180 -12.94 26.67 35.63
N GLU A 181 -13.29 27.26 34.48
CA GLU A 181 -13.81 28.64 34.42
C GLU A 181 -15.14 28.81 35.15
N ARG A 182 -15.97 27.76 35.22
CA ARG A 182 -17.29 27.79 35.92
C ARG A 182 -17.19 27.57 37.41
N HIS A 183 -16.14 26.92 37.86
CA HIS A 183 -15.92 26.62 39.29
C HIS A 183 -14.54 27.12 39.73
N PRO A 184 -14.29 28.45 39.67
CA PRO A 184 -13.06 29.00 40.22
C PRO A 184 -13.05 28.74 41.73
N GLY A 185 -12.09 27.93 42.24
CA GLY A 185 -11.87 27.59 43.63
C GLY A 185 -11.69 28.82 44.55
#